data_d3be7d3941b53ca49a855cacbddd346f
#
_entry.id   d3be7d3941b53ca49a855cacbddd346f
#
_cell.length_a   1.000
_cell.length_b   1.000
_cell.length_c   1.000
_cell.angle_alpha   90.00
_cell.angle_beta   90.00
_cell.angle_gamma   90.00
#
_symmetry.space_group_name_H-M   'P 1'
#
loop_
_entity.id
_entity.type
_entity.pdbx_description
1 polymer ?
#
loop_
_entity_poly.entity_id
_entity_poly.type
_entity_poly.pdbx_seq_one_letter_code
_entity_poly.pdbx_strand_id
1 'polypeptide(L)'
;GRVLLWTVVWAFFATFSNYILGIIVALMINKKGIRFKKLWRTVLVMTIAVPQFVSLLLMGQMLGDHGIINNMLKSWGLVKDYIPFLSDGLLAKVTIIVVNIWVGIPFTMLISTGILMNIPEDLYESARIDGAGPVKAFFKITLPYMLHVTAPYLITQFIGNLNNFKVIFLLTYG
;
A
#
# COMPACT_ATOMS: atom_id res chain seq x y z
N GLY A 1 -12.62 -24.01 -7.77
CA GLY A 1 -13.19 -23.19 -6.72
C GLY A 1 -12.21 -22.45 -5.84
N ARG A 2 -11.30 -23.14 -5.14
CA ARG A 2 -10.39 -22.51 -4.13
C ARG A 2 -9.42 -21.48 -4.72
N VAL A 3 -8.89 -21.74 -5.91
CA VAL A 3 -7.95 -20.82 -6.58
C VAL A 3 -8.65 -19.53 -6.98
N LEU A 4 -9.83 -19.61 -7.58
CA LEU A 4 -10.62 -18.42 -7.94
C LEU A 4 -10.98 -17.59 -6.72
N LEU A 5 -11.43 -18.24 -5.64
CA LEU A 5 -11.73 -17.54 -4.39
C LEU A 5 -10.49 -16.82 -3.84
N TRP A 6 -9.34 -17.50 -3.83
CA TRP A 6 -8.09 -16.88 -3.40
C TRP A 6 -7.71 -15.68 -4.28
N THR A 7 -7.83 -15.80 -5.60
CA THR A 7 -7.51 -14.71 -6.55
C THR A 7 -8.36 -13.47 -6.30
N VAL A 8 -9.67 -13.65 -6.04
CA VAL A 8 -10.57 -12.54 -5.71
C VAL A 8 -10.21 -11.91 -4.36
N VAL A 9 -9.98 -12.74 -3.34
CA VAL A 9 -9.56 -12.27 -2.00
C VAL A 9 -8.25 -11.51 -2.09
N TRP A 10 -7.26 -12.05 -2.80
CA TRP A 10 -5.99 -11.39 -3.07
C TRP A 10 -6.20 -10.03 -3.74
N ALA A 11 -6.92 -9.97 -4.85
CA ALA A 11 -7.15 -8.72 -5.58
C ALA A 11 -7.87 -7.67 -4.73
N PHE A 12 -8.83 -8.10 -3.91
CA PHE A 12 -9.55 -7.22 -3.00
C PHE A 12 -8.59 -6.60 -1.97
N PHE A 13 -7.90 -7.44 -1.19
CA PHE A 13 -6.99 -6.92 -0.16
C PHE A 13 -5.82 -6.15 -0.75
N ALA A 14 -5.21 -6.63 -1.85
CA ALA A 14 -4.12 -5.93 -2.51
C ALA A 14 -4.53 -4.53 -3.01
N THR A 15 -5.74 -4.39 -3.56
CA THR A 15 -6.22 -3.11 -4.08
C THR A 15 -6.65 -2.16 -2.97
N PHE A 16 -7.59 -2.60 -2.12
CA PHE A 16 -8.23 -1.70 -1.17
C PHE A 16 -7.32 -1.34 0.00
N SER A 17 -6.51 -2.28 0.51
CA SER A 17 -5.54 -1.96 1.57
C SER A 17 -4.47 -1.01 1.07
N ASN A 18 -3.96 -1.21 -0.15
CA ASN A 18 -3.02 -0.30 -0.78
C ASN A 18 -3.62 1.10 -0.93
N TYR A 19 -4.86 1.19 -1.40
CA TYR A 19 -5.56 2.46 -1.58
C TYR A 19 -5.74 3.21 -0.26
N ILE A 20 -6.25 2.53 0.78
CA ILE A 20 -6.45 3.13 2.10
C ILE A 20 -5.13 3.61 2.69
N LEU A 21 -4.10 2.76 2.67
CA LEU A 21 -2.78 3.12 3.21
C LEU A 21 -2.12 4.24 2.39
N GLY A 22 -2.25 4.22 1.08
CA GLY A 22 -1.77 5.30 0.21
C GLY A 22 -2.43 6.65 0.52
N ILE A 23 -3.75 6.68 0.76
CA ILE A 23 -4.45 7.89 1.21
C ILE A 23 -3.96 8.35 2.58
N ILE A 24 -3.81 7.43 3.54
CA ILE A 24 -3.32 7.77 4.88
C ILE A 24 -1.94 8.41 4.79
N VAL A 25 -1.01 7.81 4.04
CA VAL A 25 0.33 8.37 3.84
C VAL A 25 0.27 9.72 3.13
N ALA A 26 -0.59 9.89 2.12
CA ALA A 26 -0.79 11.16 1.44
C ALA A 26 -1.30 12.25 2.39
N LEU A 27 -2.28 11.93 3.23
CA LEU A 27 -2.81 12.87 4.25
C LEU A 27 -1.74 13.25 5.27
N MET A 28 -0.96 12.27 5.74
CA MET A 28 0.13 12.51 6.69
C MET A 28 1.18 13.45 6.09
N ILE A 29 1.65 13.20 4.88
CA ILE A 29 2.68 14.01 4.22
C ILE A 29 2.16 15.42 3.88
N ASN A 30 0.89 15.55 3.55
CA ASN A 30 0.30 16.84 3.17
C ASN A 30 -0.20 17.67 4.35
N LYS A 31 -0.17 17.14 5.58
CA LYS A 31 -0.56 17.87 6.80
C LYS A 31 0.27 19.16 6.96
N LYS A 32 -0.41 20.24 7.37
CA LYS A 32 0.26 21.52 7.72
C LYS A 32 1.18 21.29 8.95
N GLY A 33 2.42 21.77 8.87
CA GLY A 33 3.39 21.68 9.99
C GLY A 33 4.36 20.50 9.94
N ILE A 34 4.29 19.62 8.94
CA ILE A 34 5.31 18.57 8.78
C ILE A 34 6.64 19.18 8.33
N ARG A 35 7.70 18.95 9.13
CA ARG A 35 9.07 19.31 8.80
C ARG A 35 9.59 18.40 7.68
N PHE A 36 10.36 19.00 6.77
CA PHE A 36 10.99 18.27 5.64
C PHE A 36 10.01 17.56 4.69
N LYS A 37 8.81 18.11 4.51
CA LYS A 37 7.76 17.57 3.63
C LYS A 37 8.28 17.18 2.23
N LYS A 38 9.12 18.04 1.63
CA LYS A 38 9.72 17.78 0.32
C LYS A 38 10.64 16.55 0.36
N LEU A 39 11.44 16.41 1.40
CA LEU A 39 12.35 15.28 1.59
C LEU A 39 11.57 13.96 1.69
N TRP A 40 10.56 13.89 2.56
CA TRP A 40 9.72 12.69 2.71
C TRP A 40 9.03 12.30 1.41
N ARG A 41 8.48 13.28 0.69
CA ARG A 41 7.88 13.02 -0.63
C ARG A 41 8.92 12.50 -1.61
N THR A 42 10.09 13.10 -1.67
CA THR A 42 11.18 12.67 -2.57
C THR A 42 11.61 11.24 -2.25
N VAL A 43 11.84 10.90 -0.99
CA VAL A 43 12.22 9.53 -0.56
C VAL A 43 11.19 8.50 -1.01
N LEU A 44 9.90 8.78 -0.83
CA LEU A 44 8.83 7.86 -1.25
C LEU A 44 8.72 7.76 -2.78
N VAL A 45 8.88 8.88 -3.48
CA VAL A 45 8.83 8.87 -4.97
C VAL A 45 10.05 8.18 -5.56
N MET A 46 11.22 8.29 -4.94
CA MET A 46 12.42 7.56 -5.40
C MET A 46 12.21 6.04 -5.44
N THR A 47 11.38 5.49 -4.57
CA THR A 47 11.08 4.05 -4.60
C THR A 47 10.33 3.62 -5.86
N ILE A 48 9.59 4.53 -6.50
CA ILE A 48 8.90 4.26 -7.78
C ILE A 48 9.91 4.12 -8.93
N ALA A 49 11.08 4.75 -8.83
CA ALA A 49 12.12 4.65 -9.84
C ALA A 49 12.79 3.26 -9.89
N VAL A 50 12.69 2.49 -8.80
CA VAL A 50 13.17 1.11 -8.77
C VAL A 50 12.17 0.20 -9.50
N PRO A 51 12.60 -0.56 -10.53
CA PRO A 51 11.71 -1.49 -11.20
C PRO A 51 11.08 -2.48 -10.21
N GLN A 52 9.76 -2.64 -10.27
CA GLN A 52 9.00 -3.47 -9.32
C GLN A 52 9.57 -4.90 -9.21
N PHE A 53 10.01 -5.51 -10.32
CA PHE A 53 10.55 -6.86 -10.30
C PHE A 53 11.83 -6.97 -9.45
N VAL A 54 12.67 -5.93 -9.43
CA VAL A 54 13.88 -5.88 -8.60
C VAL A 54 13.51 -5.87 -7.12
N SER A 55 12.55 -5.01 -6.75
CA SER A 55 12.05 -4.94 -5.36
C SER A 55 11.46 -6.26 -4.91
N LEU A 56 10.69 -6.94 -5.77
CA LEU A 56 10.10 -8.24 -5.46
C LEU A 56 11.13 -9.35 -5.32
N LEU A 57 12.14 -9.41 -6.19
CA LEU A 57 13.23 -10.39 -6.09
C LEU A 57 14.03 -10.19 -4.81
N LEU A 58 14.38 -8.94 -4.49
CA LEU A 58 15.09 -8.63 -3.24
C LEU A 58 14.27 -9.04 -2.02
N MET A 59 12.98 -8.71 -2.00
CA MET A 59 12.09 -9.11 -0.91
C MET A 59 11.95 -10.63 -0.80
N GLY A 60 11.88 -11.35 -1.91
CA GLY A 60 11.87 -12.81 -1.93
C GLY A 60 13.12 -13.40 -1.29
N GLN A 61 14.29 -12.86 -1.59
CA GLN A 61 15.56 -13.29 -0.97
C GLN A 61 15.63 -12.90 0.51
N MET A 62 15.18 -11.71 0.89
CA MET A 62 15.21 -11.24 2.28
C MET A 62 14.26 -12.04 3.18
N LEU A 63 13.09 -12.42 2.67
CA LEU A 63 12.04 -13.15 3.39
C LEU A 63 12.17 -14.68 3.26
N GLY A 64 13.10 -15.19 2.46
CA GLY A 64 13.36 -16.62 2.37
C GLY A 64 13.75 -17.23 3.72
N ASP A 65 13.65 -18.56 3.83
CA ASP A 65 13.85 -19.28 5.09
C ASP A 65 15.23 -18.98 5.72
N HIS A 66 16.27 -18.86 4.90
CA HIS A 66 17.61 -18.45 5.32
C HIS A 66 17.95 -16.99 4.94
N GLY A 67 16.93 -16.18 4.67
CA GLY A 67 17.09 -14.78 4.32
C GLY A 67 17.56 -13.91 5.48
N ILE A 68 17.95 -12.67 5.13
CA ILE A 68 18.53 -11.75 6.11
C ILE A 68 17.56 -11.42 7.26
N ILE A 69 16.25 -11.35 6.99
CA ILE A 69 15.24 -11.06 8.00
C ILE A 69 15.18 -12.18 9.04
N ASN A 70 15.11 -13.42 8.62
CA ASN A 70 15.10 -14.57 9.52
C ASN A 70 16.41 -14.67 10.33
N ASN A 71 17.55 -14.44 9.70
CA ASN A 71 18.84 -14.43 10.38
C ASN A 71 18.92 -13.33 11.45
N MET A 72 18.42 -12.13 11.16
CA MET A 72 18.36 -11.04 12.13
C MET A 72 17.43 -11.35 13.29
N LEU A 73 16.22 -11.84 13.02
CA LEU A 73 15.26 -12.20 14.07
C LEU A 73 15.82 -13.29 15.01
N LYS A 74 16.54 -14.27 14.45
CA LYS A 74 17.18 -15.32 15.22
C LYS A 74 18.37 -14.79 16.03
N SER A 75 19.22 -13.95 15.45
CA SER A 75 20.37 -13.36 16.15
C SER A 75 19.95 -12.44 17.31
N TRP A 76 18.80 -11.78 17.19
CA TRP A 76 18.23 -10.96 18.27
C TRP A 76 17.47 -11.77 19.31
N GLY A 77 17.37 -13.10 19.14
CA GLY A 77 16.67 -13.99 20.06
C GLY A 77 15.15 -13.83 20.04
N LEU A 78 14.58 -13.15 19.03
CA LEU A 78 13.14 -12.93 18.88
C LEU A 78 12.40 -14.20 18.44
N VAL A 79 13.09 -15.08 17.72
CA VAL A 79 12.54 -16.37 17.27
C VAL A 79 13.56 -17.48 17.53
N LYS A 80 13.06 -18.69 17.83
CA LYS A 80 13.90 -19.89 18.03
C LYS A 80 14.25 -20.54 16.70
N ASP A 81 13.26 -20.65 15.80
CA ASP A 81 13.39 -21.26 14.49
C ASP A 81 13.08 -20.24 13.40
N TYR A 82 13.46 -20.56 12.16
CA TYR A 82 13.17 -19.72 11.00
C TYR A 82 11.67 -19.67 10.73
N ILE A 83 11.17 -18.47 10.42
CA ILE A 83 9.77 -18.24 10.05
C ILE A 83 9.61 -18.53 8.56
N PRO A 84 8.73 -19.45 8.14
CA PRO A 84 8.52 -19.79 6.74
C PRO A 84 7.61 -18.77 6.04
N PHE A 85 8.09 -17.51 5.91
CA PHE A 85 7.32 -16.40 5.37
C PHE A 85 6.74 -16.67 3.99
N LEU A 86 7.44 -17.43 3.14
CA LEU A 86 7.08 -17.68 1.74
C LEU A 86 6.80 -19.15 1.44
N SER A 87 7.10 -20.06 2.38
CA SER A 87 6.95 -21.50 2.22
C SER A 87 5.74 -22.09 2.96
N ASP A 88 5.19 -21.40 3.97
CA ASP A 88 3.92 -21.78 4.60
C ASP A 88 2.72 -21.22 3.85
N GLY A 89 1.73 -22.07 3.56
CA GLY A 89 0.62 -21.71 2.66
C GLY A 89 -0.22 -20.51 3.10
N LEU A 90 -0.50 -20.33 4.39
CA LEU A 90 -1.27 -19.16 4.88
C LEU A 90 -0.36 -17.96 5.06
N LEU A 91 0.80 -18.16 5.66
CA LEU A 91 1.75 -17.09 5.93
C LEU A 91 2.28 -16.49 4.62
N ALA A 92 2.57 -17.32 3.60
CA ALA A 92 2.95 -16.88 2.28
C ALA A 92 1.90 -15.96 1.65
N LYS A 93 0.62 -16.32 1.75
CA LYS A 93 -0.49 -15.47 1.24
C LYS A 93 -0.52 -14.10 1.90
N VAL A 94 -0.38 -14.05 3.22
CA VAL A 94 -0.34 -12.78 3.96
C VAL A 94 0.90 -11.98 3.60
N THR A 95 2.06 -12.62 3.55
CA THR A 95 3.34 -11.99 3.19
C THR A 95 3.30 -11.37 1.79
N ILE A 96 2.75 -12.09 0.80
CA ILE A 96 2.60 -11.59 -0.56
C ILE A 96 1.70 -10.34 -0.60
N ILE A 97 0.59 -10.33 0.14
CA ILE A 97 -0.29 -9.16 0.25
C ILE A 97 0.48 -7.98 0.86
N VAL A 98 1.18 -8.18 1.96
CA VAL A 98 1.94 -7.13 2.65
C VAL A 98 3.03 -6.54 1.74
N VAL A 99 3.81 -7.39 1.07
CA VAL A 99 4.85 -6.94 0.13
C VAL A 99 4.25 -6.17 -1.04
N ASN A 100 3.15 -6.65 -1.62
CA ASN A 100 2.48 -5.95 -2.70
C ASN A 100 1.95 -4.57 -2.28
N ILE A 101 1.38 -4.47 -1.08
CA ILE A 101 0.92 -3.20 -0.51
C ILE A 101 2.12 -2.26 -0.33
N TRP A 102 3.21 -2.74 0.26
CA TRP A 102 4.41 -1.94 0.49
C TRP A 102 4.98 -1.35 -0.81
N VAL A 103 5.07 -2.16 -1.85
CA VAL A 103 5.55 -1.71 -3.17
C VAL A 103 4.59 -0.71 -3.82
N GLY A 104 3.29 -0.87 -3.62
CA GLY A 104 2.25 -0.04 -4.25
C GLY A 104 1.96 1.30 -3.55
N ILE A 105 2.23 1.40 -2.24
CA ILE A 105 1.92 2.61 -1.44
C ILE A 105 2.49 3.90 -2.05
N PRO A 106 3.77 3.99 -2.48
CA PRO A 106 4.32 5.24 -2.99
C PRO A 106 3.56 5.78 -4.21
N PHE A 107 3.17 4.90 -5.12
CA PHE A 107 2.41 5.28 -6.30
C PHE A 107 0.99 5.76 -5.96
N THR A 108 0.29 5.02 -5.10
CA THR A 108 -1.05 5.41 -4.63
C THR A 108 -1.01 6.71 -3.82
N MET A 109 0.02 6.90 -2.99
CA MET A 109 0.27 8.14 -2.26
C MET A 109 0.45 9.33 -3.22
N LEU A 110 1.19 9.13 -4.31
CA LEU A 110 1.43 10.20 -5.28
C LEU A 110 0.13 10.62 -5.99
N ILE A 111 -0.66 9.65 -6.47
CA ILE A 111 -1.98 9.91 -7.07
C ILE A 111 -2.90 10.60 -6.06
N SER A 112 -3.00 10.05 -4.85
CA SER A 112 -3.84 10.60 -3.79
C SER A 112 -3.45 12.02 -3.41
N THR A 113 -2.15 12.33 -3.35
CA THR A 113 -1.66 13.68 -3.11
C THR A 113 -2.13 14.66 -4.20
N GLY A 114 -2.02 14.27 -5.48
CA GLY A 114 -2.49 15.10 -6.59
C GLY A 114 -3.99 15.40 -6.50
N ILE A 115 -4.80 14.41 -6.15
CA ILE A 115 -6.26 14.58 -6.01
C ILE A 115 -6.60 15.45 -4.79
N LEU A 116 -5.95 15.20 -3.65
CA LEU A 116 -6.18 15.99 -2.43
C LEU A 116 -5.90 17.49 -2.63
N MET A 117 -4.89 17.82 -3.44
CA MET A 117 -4.54 19.21 -3.75
C MET A 117 -5.58 19.90 -4.66
N ASN A 118 -6.42 19.14 -5.35
CA ASN A 118 -7.45 19.65 -6.24
C ASN A 118 -8.84 19.78 -5.57
N ILE A 119 -8.99 19.34 -4.32
CA ILE A 119 -10.25 19.53 -3.58
C ILE A 119 -10.38 21.03 -3.24
N PRO A 120 -11.45 21.70 -3.64
CA PRO A 120 -11.65 23.13 -3.35
C PRO A 120 -11.62 23.41 -1.84
N GLU A 121 -10.83 24.41 -1.43
CA GLU A 121 -10.69 24.76 -0.01
C GLU A 121 -12.01 25.28 0.59
N ASP A 122 -12.83 25.93 -0.24
CA ASP A 122 -14.16 26.45 0.14
C ASP A 122 -15.07 25.36 0.75
N LEU A 123 -14.93 24.11 0.30
CA LEU A 123 -15.70 23.00 0.88
C LEU A 123 -15.33 22.75 2.34
N TYR A 124 -14.03 22.86 2.66
CA TYR A 124 -13.56 22.71 4.03
C TYR A 124 -13.87 23.92 4.90
N GLU A 125 -13.87 25.11 4.33
CA GLU A 125 -14.27 26.35 5.03
C GLU A 125 -15.74 26.32 5.38
N SER A 126 -16.60 26.00 4.43
CA SER A 126 -18.05 25.85 4.68
C SER A 126 -18.32 24.79 5.75
N ALA A 127 -17.65 23.63 5.67
CA ALA A 127 -17.79 22.58 6.67
C ALA A 127 -17.36 23.03 8.07
N ARG A 128 -16.32 23.87 8.18
CA ARG A 128 -15.86 24.43 9.46
C ARG A 128 -16.89 25.41 10.03
N ILE A 129 -17.50 26.25 9.19
CA ILE A 129 -18.57 27.15 9.59
C ILE A 129 -19.76 26.34 10.14
N ASP A 130 -20.10 25.20 9.50
CA ASP A 130 -21.15 24.27 9.94
C ASP A 130 -20.76 23.42 11.16
N GLY A 131 -19.61 23.69 11.79
CA GLY A 131 -19.13 22.97 12.98
C GLY A 131 -18.61 21.56 12.70
N ALA A 132 -18.22 21.25 11.47
CA ALA A 132 -17.64 19.95 11.16
C ALA A 132 -16.16 19.87 11.60
N GLY A 133 -15.86 18.94 12.48
CA GLY A 133 -14.49 18.59 12.83
C GLY A 133 -13.75 17.87 11.70
N PRO A 134 -12.40 17.68 11.84
CA PRO A 134 -11.56 17.07 10.79
C PRO A 134 -12.02 15.68 10.36
N VAL A 135 -12.47 14.85 11.29
CA VAL A 135 -12.96 13.49 11.00
C VAL A 135 -14.24 13.55 10.16
N LYS A 136 -15.19 14.42 10.53
CA LYS A 136 -16.44 14.60 9.78
C LYS A 136 -16.16 15.14 8.37
N ALA A 137 -15.26 16.12 8.24
CA ALA A 137 -14.82 16.64 6.95
C ALA A 137 -14.15 15.55 6.07
N PHE A 138 -13.32 14.69 6.67
CA PHE A 138 -12.72 13.57 5.95
C PHE A 138 -13.79 12.63 5.36
N PHE A 139 -14.74 12.16 6.16
CA PHE A 139 -15.76 11.21 5.69
C PHE A 139 -16.84 11.84 4.79
N LYS A 140 -17.12 13.12 4.92
CA LYS A 140 -18.19 13.80 4.16
C LYS A 140 -17.70 14.55 2.92
N ILE A 141 -16.42 14.93 2.87
CA ILE A 141 -15.84 15.69 1.76
C ILE A 141 -14.70 14.91 1.11
N THR A 142 -13.64 14.65 1.87
CA THR A 142 -12.39 14.10 1.31
C THR A 142 -12.59 12.71 0.72
N LEU A 143 -13.12 11.78 1.49
CA LEU A 143 -13.27 10.39 1.07
C LEU A 143 -14.24 10.22 -0.11
N PRO A 144 -15.45 10.80 -0.13
CA PRO A 144 -16.35 10.71 -1.28
C PRO A 144 -15.75 11.31 -2.54
N TYR A 145 -15.10 12.47 -2.44
CA TYR A 145 -14.43 13.11 -3.56
C TYR A 145 -13.31 12.20 -4.12
N MET A 146 -12.46 11.67 -3.24
CA MET A 146 -11.40 10.76 -3.62
C MET A 146 -11.94 9.51 -4.31
N LEU A 147 -12.94 8.86 -3.75
CA LEU A 147 -13.54 7.65 -4.32
C LEU A 147 -14.14 7.93 -5.71
N HIS A 148 -14.81 9.07 -5.89
CA HIS A 148 -15.37 9.44 -7.18
C HIS A 148 -14.29 9.62 -8.25
N VAL A 149 -13.23 10.36 -7.93
CA VAL A 149 -12.15 10.65 -8.89
C VAL A 149 -11.27 9.43 -9.14
N THR A 150 -11.05 8.57 -8.13
CA THR A 150 -10.20 7.38 -8.25
C THR A 150 -10.94 6.11 -8.67
N ALA A 151 -12.25 6.14 -8.86
CA ALA A 151 -13.00 4.95 -9.25
C ALA A 151 -12.44 4.23 -10.49
N PRO A 152 -12.08 4.90 -11.60
CA PRO A 152 -11.45 4.24 -12.75
C PRO A 152 -10.09 3.61 -12.39
N TYR A 153 -9.31 4.29 -11.56
CA TYR A 153 -8.02 3.79 -11.07
C TYR A 153 -8.20 2.52 -10.23
N LEU A 154 -9.16 2.52 -9.29
CA LEU A 154 -9.44 1.36 -8.44
C LEU A 154 -9.90 0.15 -9.25
N ILE A 155 -10.75 0.36 -10.25
CA ILE A 155 -11.19 -0.72 -11.16
C ILE A 155 -9.99 -1.30 -11.92
N THR A 156 -9.15 -0.43 -12.47
CA THR A 156 -7.95 -0.85 -13.21
C THR A 156 -6.97 -1.60 -12.31
N GLN A 157 -6.75 -1.14 -11.08
CA GLN A 157 -5.90 -1.80 -10.11
C GLN A 157 -6.46 -3.16 -9.67
N PHE A 158 -7.77 -3.25 -9.46
CA PHE A 158 -8.42 -4.50 -9.09
C PHE A 158 -8.28 -5.55 -10.21
N ILE A 159 -8.57 -5.16 -11.46
CA ILE A 159 -8.38 -6.04 -12.63
C ILE A 159 -6.91 -6.42 -12.80
N GLY A 160 -6.00 -5.45 -12.62
CA GLY A 160 -4.56 -5.69 -12.67
C GLY A 160 -4.10 -6.71 -11.61
N ASN A 161 -4.63 -6.62 -10.40
CA ASN A 161 -4.34 -7.58 -9.33
C ASN A 161 -4.95 -8.96 -9.57
N LEU A 162 -6.10 -9.07 -10.22
CA LEU A 162 -6.64 -10.38 -10.65
C LEU A 162 -5.70 -11.13 -11.60
N ASN A 163 -4.98 -10.39 -12.43
CA ASN A 163 -4.03 -10.92 -13.41
C ASN A 163 -2.56 -10.84 -12.96
N ASN A 164 -2.32 -10.52 -11.67
CA ASN A 164 -0.97 -10.26 -11.17
C ASN A 164 -0.22 -11.54 -10.80
N PHE A 165 0.19 -12.27 -11.82
CA PHE A 165 1.07 -13.42 -11.66
C PHE A 165 2.48 -13.04 -11.16
N LYS A 166 2.98 -11.85 -11.55
CA LYS A 166 4.36 -11.43 -11.29
C LYS A 166 4.72 -11.41 -9.80
N VAL A 167 3.86 -10.83 -8.96
CA VAL A 167 4.13 -10.71 -7.53
C VAL A 167 4.22 -12.07 -6.88
N ILE A 168 3.30 -12.96 -7.20
CA ILE A 168 3.27 -14.32 -6.64
C ILE A 168 4.50 -15.09 -7.11
N PHE A 169 4.76 -15.13 -8.41
CA PHE A 169 5.87 -15.88 -8.99
C PHE A 169 7.25 -15.40 -8.52
N LEU A 170 7.48 -14.08 -8.49
CA LEU A 170 8.78 -13.52 -8.09
C LEU A 170 9.06 -13.66 -6.59
N LEU A 171 8.04 -13.81 -5.75
CA LEU A 171 8.21 -14.02 -4.32
C LEU A 171 8.31 -15.49 -3.92
N THR A 172 7.53 -16.37 -4.57
CA THR A 172 7.39 -17.78 -4.14
C THR A 172 7.92 -18.80 -5.15
N TYR A 173 8.31 -18.33 -6.34
CA TYR A 173 8.71 -19.19 -7.48
C TYR A 173 7.60 -20.16 -7.96
N GLY A 174 6.34 -19.90 -7.65
CA GLY A 174 5.16 -20.67 -8.02
C GLY A 174 4.50 -21.38 -6.87
#